data_0b33467f984fab738dbe22004365ee06
#
_entry.id   0b33467f984fab738dbe22004365ee06
#
_cell.length_a   1.000
_cell.length_b   1.000
_cell.length_c   1.000
_cell.angle_alpha   90.00
_cell.angle_beta   90.00
_cell.angle_gamma   90.00
#
_symmetry.space_group_name_H-M   'P 1'
#
loop_
_entity.id
_entity.type
_entity.pdbx_description
1 polymer ?
#
loop_
_entity_poly.entity_id
_entity_poly.type
_entity_poly.pdbx_seq_one_letter_code
_entity_poly.pdbx_strand_id
1 'polypeptide(L)'
;VLVYMLFFYSKGAGLAADIALFTNLFFLFGVLASIGAVLTLPGIAGIVLTMGMSVDANVLIYERIQEELRAGKGLRLAIKEGYKQAYSAIIDGNVTTLLTGFILYYFGEGPIKGFATTLIIGIFTSLFCAIFITRIILDNASKKNDNVRFTTPFTANWLRDVHFPFLERRKVGYTVSGIITVVCLVSMFTRGFDKGIDFVGGRTYTVAFDQPVEVEKVAESLAAVYGSAPEVKTFGGDNQVRITTKYKIEDEGTEADDEVEALLYEGLKSYLPDGTSKEVFLSDYRQMSQKVGPAVAEDVTRAAIWSVIFALLVIFVYIMVRFSKWQYGAGAVLGLAHNTIVVLGLFSLLAGFLPFSLEIDQAFIAAILTVVGYSINDTVVVFDRIREYHHLYPKRDDLEVTDAALNSTLRRTFSTSLSTLVVLLAIFIFGGTSIKGFVFALLIGIIVGTYSSLFVATPLAYEFRKRFGKKETTVVKK
;
A
#
# COMPACT_ATOMS: atom_id res chain seq x y z
N VAL A 1 -8.31 12.32 -6.72
CA VAL A 1 -9.38 11.94 -5.76
C VAL A 1 -10.60 12.83 -5.91
N LEU A 2 -10.46 14.17 -5.77
CA LEU A 2 -11.60 15.12 -5.84
C LEU A 2 -12.45 14.93 -7.10
N VAL A 3 -11.80 14.94 -8.27
CA VAL A 3 -12.49 14.71 -9.56
C VAL A 3 -13.12 13.32 -9.61
N TYR A 4 -12.45 12.31 -9.05
CA TYR A 4 -12.96 10.95 -8.97
C TYR A 4 -14.27 10.90 -8.16
N MET A 5 -14.31 11.52 -6.96
CA MET A 5 -15.51 11.53 -6.11
C MET A 5 -16.69 12.24 -6.74
N LEU A 6 -16.45 13.39 -7.39
CA LEU A 6 -17.49 14.11 -8.13
C LEU A 6 -18.02 13.33 -9.34
N PHE A 7 -17.15 12.60 -10.03
CA PHE A 7 -17.51 11.78 -11.18
C PHE A 7 -18.32 10.54 -10.77
N PHE A 8 -17.90 9.85 -9.69
CA PHE A 8 -18.53 8.58 -9.26
C PHE A 8 -19.80 8.78 -8.44
N TYR A 9 -19.81 9.76 -7.49
CA TYR A 9 -20.84 9.87 -6.46
C TYR A 9 -21.75 11.10 -6.58
N SER A 10 -21.71 11.80 -7.68
CA SER A 10 -22.47 13.03 -7.97
C SER A 10 -22.00 14.26 -7.18
N LYS A 11 -22.51 15.44 -7.59
CA LYS A 11 -22.13 16.73 -6.98
C LYS A 11 -22.43 16.82 -5.49
N GLY A 12 -23.54 16.23 -5.02
CA GLY A 12 -23.93 16.35 -3.60
C GLY A 12 -23.07 15.48 -2.68
N ALA A 13 -23.03 14.18 -2.94
CA ALA A 13 -22.26 13.24 -2.13
C ALA A 13 -20.74 13.38 -2.38
N GLY A 14 -20.32 13.63 -3.63
CA GLY A 14 -18.92 13.87 -3.97
C GLY A 14 -18.35 15.09 -3.26
N LEU A 15 -19.04 16.25 -3.28
CA LEU A 15 -18.61 17.44 -2.54
C LEU A 15 -18.53 17.20 -1.03
N ALA A 16 -19.45 16.42 -0.45
CA ALA A 16 -19.39 16.10 0.97
C ALA A 16 -18.11 15.32 1.32
N ALA A 17 -17.74 14.33 0.48
CA ALA A 17 -16.49 13.58 0.64
C ALA A 17 -15.26 14.48 0.40
N ASP A 18 -15.29 15.37 -0.58
CA ASP A 18 -14.19 16.28 -0.88
C ASP A 18 -13.94 17.27 0.26
N ILE A 19 -15.00 17.85 0.85
CA ILE A 19 -14.89 18.71 2.04
C ILE A 19 -14.30 17.92 3.21
N ALA A 20 -14.76 16.68 3.42
CA ALA A 20 -14.23 15.81 4.46
C ALA A 20 -12.74 15.48 4.23
N LEU A 21 -12.32 15.28 2.98
CA LEU A 21 -10.93 15.06 2.61
C LEU A 21 -10.05 16.28 2.91
N PHE A 22 -10.49 17.48 2.55
CA PHE A 22 -9.77 18.72 2.91
C PHE A 22 -9.68 18.91 4.42
N THR A 23 -10.76 18.63 5.14
CA THR A 23 -10.78 18.69 6.60
C THR A 23 -9.84 17.65 7.21
N ASN A 24 -9.78 16.46 6.63
CA ASN A 24 -8.83 15.42 7.02
C ASN A 24 -7.37 15.88 6.87
N LEU A 25 -7.02 16.46 5.71
CA LEU A 25 -5.69 17.01 5.50
C LEU A 25 -5.34 18.10 6.52
N PHE A 26 -6.29 19.00 6.77
CA PHE A 26 -6.10 20.05 7.78
C PHE A 26 -5.81 19.47 9.17
N PHE A 27 -6.58 18.47 9.60
CA PHE A 27 -6.33 17.81 10.89
C PHE A 27 -5.03 17.03 10.90
N LEU A 28 -4.73 16.31 9.82
CA LEU A 28 -3.48 15.55 9.70
C LEU A 28 -2.26 16.44 9.84
N PHE A 29 -2.20 17.54 9.07
CA PHE A 29 -1.10 18.50 9.18
C PHE A 29 -1.07 19.21 10.54
N GLY A 30 -2.24 19.54 11.09
CA GLY A 30 -2.35 20.13 12.42
C GLY A 30 -1.76 19.25 13.52
N VAL A 31 -2.10 17.94 13.50
CA VAL A 31 -1.56 16.97 14.46
C VAL A 31 -0.07 16.77 14.25
N LEU A 32 0.39 16.58 13.01
CA LEU A 32 1.83 16.40 12.70
C LEU A 32 2.65 17.61 13.16
N ALA A 33 2.17 18.83 12.91
CA ALA A 33 2.82 20.04 13.38
C ALA A 33 2.83 20.15 14.91
N SER A 34 1.73 19.77 15.57
CA SER A 34 1.59 19.82 17.04
C SER A 34 2.57 18.90 17.76
N ILE A 35 2.86 17.73 17.19
CA ILE A 35 3.84 16.77 17.78
C ILE A 35 5.27 16.98 17.29
N GLY A 36 5.52 17.99 16.43
CA GLY A 36 6.84 18.24 15.86
C GLY A 36 7.36 17.12 14.96
N ALA A 37 6.45 16.44 14.23
CA ALA A 37 6.81 15.31 13.38
C ALA A 37 7.68 15.77 12.20
N VAL A 38 8.76 15.04 11.95
CA VAL A 38 9.62 15.26 10.78
C VAL A 38 9.01 14.57 9.56
N LEU A 39 8.76 15.35 8.50
CA LEU A 39 8.27 14.81 7.24
C LEU A 39 9.43 14.21 6.44
N THR A 40 9.44 12.90 6.33
CA THR A 40 10.35 12.14 5.46
C THR A 40 9.73 11.90 4.09
N LEU A 41 10.52 11.55 3.07
CA LEU A 41 9.97 11.19 1.74
C LEU A 41 8.91 10.06 1.82
N PRO A 42 9.16 8.92 2.52
CA PRO A 42 8.10 7.94 2.77
C PRO A 42 6.93 8.50 3.57
N GLY A 43 7.18 9.42 4.51
CA GLY A 43 6.11 10.09 5.28
C GLY A 43 5.18 10.92 4.40
N ILE A 44 5.72 11.66 3.43
CA ILE A 44 4.91 12.39 2.43
C ILE A 44 4.10 11.41 1.59
N ALA A 45 4.71 10.32 1.13
CA ALA A 45 3.98 9.26 0.41
C ALA A 45 2.87 8.63 1.28
N GLY A 46 3.10 8.48 2.59
CA GLY A 46 2.09 8.06 3.58
C GLY A 46 0.91 9.02 3.65
N ILE A 47 1.15 10.34 3.66
CA ILE A 47 0.08 11.35 3.62
C ILE A 47 -0.76 11.18 2.36
N VAL A 48 -0.12 11.05 1.20
CA VAL A 48 -0.84 10.93 -0.08
C VAL A 48 -1.58 9.60 -0.18
N LEU A 49 -1.02 8.52 0.35
CA LEU A 49 -1.71 7.24 0.46
C LEU A 49 -2.94 7.34 1.36
N THR A 50 -2.82 7.98 2.52
CA THR A 50 -3.96 8.17 3.42
C THR A 50 -5.05 9.05 2.82
N MET A 51 -4.72 9.97 1.91
CA MET A 51 -5.72 10.69 1.09
C MET A 51 -6.52 9.74 0.20
N GLY A 52 -5.87 8.76 -0.41
CA GLY A 52 -6.56 7.71 -1.18
C GLY A 52 -7.48 6.87 -0.29
N MET A 53 -6.97 6.41 0.84
CA MET A 53 -7.72 5.57 1.80
C MET A 53 -8.82 6.33 2.55
N SER A 54 -8.69 7.64 2.74
CA SER A 54 -9.70 8.45 3.46
C SER A 54 -11.06 8.49 2.76
N VAL A 55 -11.06 8.20 1.46
CA VAL A 55 -12.28 8.12 0.66
C VAL A 55 -12.97 6.77 0.80
N ASP A 56 -12.24 5.70 1.16
CA ASP A 56 -12.78 4.34 1.24
C ASP A 56 -13.95 4.23 2.23
N ALA A 57 -13.86 4.88 3.37
CA ALA A 57 -14.94 4.90 4.34
C ALA A 57 -16.20 5.61 3.77
N ASN A 58 -16.02 6.70 3.03
CA ASN A 58 -17.12 7.40 2.37
C ASN A 58 -17.75 6.55 1.27
N VAL A 59 -16.92 5.85 0.46
CA VAL A 59 -17.38 4.90 -0.56
C VAL A 59 -18.27 3.83 0.07
N LEU A 60 -17.82 3.22 1.16
CA LEU A 60 -18.59 2.19 1.86
C LEU A 60 -19.92 2.71 2.39
N ILE A 61 -19.93 3.90 3.01
CA ILE A 61 -21.15 4.56 3.50
C ILE A 61 -22.10 4.82 2.33
N TYR A 62 -21.61 5.38 1.22
CA TYR A 62 -22.44 5.71 0.07
C TYR A 62 -23.04 4.50 -0.61
N GLU A 63 -22.30 3.40 -0.72
CA GLU A 63 -22.83 2.15 -1.26
C GLU A 63 -23.96 1.59 -0.36
N ARG A 64 -23.80 1.62 0.97
CA ARG A 64 -24.84 1.21 1.90
C ARG A 64 -26.08 2.13 1.84
N ILE A 65 -25.88 3.45 1.75
CA ILE A 65 -27.00 4.38 1.55
C ILE A 65 -27.75 4.07 0.24
N GLN A 66 -27.03 3.76 -0.84
CA GLN A 66 -27.65 3.39 -2.10
C GLN A 66 -28.45 2.08 -2.02
N GLU A 67 -27.95 1.08 -1.27
CA GLU A 67 -28.68 -0.16 -1.01
C GLU A 67 -30.03 0.15 -0.33
N GLU A 68 -30.01 1.01 0.70
CA GLU A 68 -31.20 1.41 1.44
C GLU A 68 -32.20 2.26 0.59
N LEU A 69 -31.68 3.16 -0.24
CA LEU A 69 -32.50 3.92 -1.19
C LEU A 69 -33.18 3.00 -2.23
N ARG A 70 -32.46 1.99 -2.72
CA ARG A 70 -33.01 0.98 -3.65
C ARG A 70 -34.06 0.10 -2.99
N ALA A 71 -33.94 -0.14 -1.68
CA ALA A 71 -34.96 -0.83 -0.89
C ALA A 71 -36.23 0.02 -0.66
N GLY A 72 -36.30 1.25 -1.23
CA GLY A 72 -37.46 2.14 -1.17
C GLY A 72 -37.53 3.02 0.07
N LYS A 73 -36.47 3.09 0.87
CA LYS A 73 -36.43 4.00 2.05
C LYS A 73 -36.25 5.45 1.63
N GLY A 74 -36.88 6.38 2.35
CA GLY A 74 -36.67 7.81 2.15
C GLY A 74 -35.22 8.21 2.51
N LEU A 75 -34.74 9.30 1.89
CA LEU A 75 -33.34 9.75 1.95
C LEU A 75 -32.76 9.81 3.38
N ARG A 76 -33.45 10.44 4.32
CA ARG A 76 -33.00 10.57 5.71
C ARG A 76 -32.85 9.24 6.43
N LEU A 77 -33.81 8.33 6.21
CA LEU A 77 -33.74 6.98 6.79
C LEU A 77 -32.64 6.16 6.14
N ALA A 78 -32.47 6.27 4.82
CA ALA A 78 -31.40 5.62 4.09
C ALA A 78 -30.00 6.07 4.56
N ILE A 79 -29.80 7.37 4.79
CA ILE A 79 -28.56 7.88 5.38
C ILE A 79 -28.33 7.27 6.77
N LYS A 80 -29.32 7.31 7.65
CA LYS A 80 -29.21 6.78 9.02
C LYS A 80 -28.85 5.29 9.04
N GLU A 81 -29.58 4.49 8.27
CA GLU A 81 -29.35 3.02 8.22
C GLU A 81 -28.07 2.66 7.48
N GLY A 82 -27.72 3.39 6.40
CA GLY A 82 -26.47 3.21 5.67
C GLY A 82 -25.24 3.40 6.55
N TYR A 83 -25.21 4.47 7.36
CA TYR A 83 -24.15 4.68 8.36
C TYR A 83 -24.11 3.56 9.39
N LYS A 84 -25.26 3.13 9.90
CA LYS A 84 -25.32 2.06 10.89
C LYS A 84 -24.77 0.73 10.35
N GLN A 85 -25.08 0.39 9.12
CA GLN A 85 -24.62 -0.85 8.48
C GLN A 85 -23.14 -0.76 8.06
N ALA A 86 -22.67 0.41 7.62
CA ALA A 86 -21.28 0.62 7.22
C ALA A 86 -20.30 0.61 8.41
N TYR A 87 -20.76 1.01 9.61
CA TYR A 87 -19.88 1.29 10.75
C TYR A 87 -18.97 0.13 11.13
N SER A 88 -19.50 -1.09 11.24
CA SER A 88 -18.72 -2.27 11.60
C SER A 88 -17.59 -2.53 10.61
N ALA A 89 -17.90 -2.53 9.31
CA ALA A 89 -16.93 -2.80 8.27
C ALA A 89 -15.86 -1.70 8.15
N ILE A 90 -16.22 -0.43 8.39
CA ILE A 90 -15.28 0.69 8.43
C ILE A 90 -14.28 0.52 9.59
N ILE A 91 -14.76 0.22 10.78
CA ILE A 91 -13.89 0.02 11.95
C ILE A 91 -12.97 -1.17 11.72
N ASP A 92 -13.51 -2.33 11.32
CA ASP A 92 -12.74 -3.55 11.11
C ASP A 92 -11.61 -3.37 10.06
N GLY A 93 -11.91 -2.74 8.94
CA GLY A 93 -10.94 -2.48 7.89
C GLY A 93 -9.82 -1.53 8.35
N ASN A 94 -10.19 -0.48 9.08
CA ASN A 94 -9.20 0.48 9.58
C ASN A 94 -8.39 -0.08 10.76
N VAL A 95 -8.96 -0.92 11.62
CA VAL A 95 -8.22 -1.61 12.70
C VAL A 95 -7.12 -2.48 12.11
N THR A 96 -7.37 -3.22 11.04
CA THR A 96 -6.32 -4.05 10.40
C THR A 96 -5.17 -3.21 9.85
N THR A 97 -5.47 -2.08 9.23
CA THR A 97 -4.45 -1.15 8.73
C THR A 97 -3.71 -0.44 9.88
N LEU A 98 -4.40 -0.09 10.97
CA LEU A 98 -3.77 0.44 12.18
C LEU A 98 -2.82 -0.56 12.83
N LEU A 99 -3.18 -1.85 12.89
CA LEU A 99 -2.29 -2.89 13.40
C LEU A 99 -0.97 -2.94 12.63
N THR A 100 -1.03 -2.89 11.29
CA THR A 100 0.19 -2.83 10.47
C THR A 100 0.94 -1.51 10.64
N GLY A 101 0.24 -0.39 10.80
CA GLY A 101 0.83 0.91 11.14
C GLY A 101 1.58 0.90 12.47
N PHE A 102 1.03 0.30 13.51
CA PHE A 102 1.71 0.14 14.80
C PHE A 102 2.92 -0.80 14.72
N ILE A 103 2.84 -1.88 13.95
CA ILE A 103 3.98 -2.76 13.70
C ILE A 103 5.10 -2.00 12.99
N LEU A 104 4.76 -1.23 11.96
CA LEU A 104 5.72 -0.34 11.27
C LEU A 104 6.34 0.69 12.22
N TYR A 105 5.55 1.26 13.14
CA TYR A 105 6.04 2.22 14.10
C TYR A 105 7.01 1.60 15.12
N TYR A 106 6.74 0.36 15.53
CA TYR A 106 7.55 -0.35 16.52
C TYR A 106 8.85 -0.91 15.94
N PHE A 107 8.77 -1.56 14.76
CA PHE A 107 9.93 -2.19 14.12
C PHE A 107 10.66 -1.25 13.15
N GLY A 108 10.03 -0.15 12.72
CA GLY A 108 10.62 0.81 11.79
C GLY A 108 11.55 1.78 12.48
N GLU A 109 12.58 2.18 11.76
CA GLU A 109 13.54 3.20 12.17
C GLU A 109 13.55 4.35 11.15
N GLY A 110 14.10 5.50 11.55
CA GLY A 110 14.29 6.65 10.67
C GLY A 110 13.06 7.00 9.80
N PRO A 111 13.22 6.96 8.47
CA PRO A 111 12.15 7.35 7.53
C PRO A 111 10.89 6.50 7.61
N ILE A 112 10.99 5.20 7.97
CA ILE A 112 9.82 4.31 8.12
C ILE A 112 8.97 4.74 9.30
N LYS A 113 9.59 5.13 10.41
CA LYS A 113 8.86 5.59 11.59
C LYS A 113 8.05 6.85 11.29
N GLY A 114 8.61 7.76 10.45
CA GLY A 114 7.90 8.92 9.93
C GLY A 114 6.68 8.52 9.07
N PHE A 115 6.85 7.56 8.18
CA PHE A 115 5.75 6.99 7.38
C PHE A 115 4.66 6.35 8.26
N ALA A 116 5.04 5.51 9.23
CA ALA A 116 4.10 4.87 10.15
C ALA A 116 3.31 5.90 10.96
N THR A 117 3.98 6.96 11.42
CA THR A 117 3.34 8.06 12.16
C THR A 117 2.29 8.75 11.30
N THR A 118 2.61 9.12 10.06
CA THR A 118 1.66 9.75 9.14
C THR A 118 0.49 8.83 8.80
N LEU A 119 0.75 7.53 8.62
CA LEU A 119 -0.27 6.52 8.35
C LEU A 119 -1.25 6.39 9.52
N ILE A 120 -0.75 6.21 10.75
CA ILE A 120 -1.57 6.05 11.95
C ILE A 120 -2.44 7.29 12.19
N ILE A 121 -1.85 8.48 12.18
CA ILE A 121 -2.58 9.74 12.38
C ILE A 121 -3.60 9.93 11.25
N GLY A 122 -3.20 9.66 10.00
CA GLY A 122 -4.07 9.77 8.83
C GLY A 122 -5.30 8.87 8.89
N ILE A 123 -5.16 7.64 9.41
CA ILE A 123 -6.29 6.74 9.62
C ILE A 123 -7.25 7.29 10.68
N PHE A 124 -6.75 7.77 11.83
CA PHE A 124 -7.61 8.35 12.87
C PHE A 124 -8.35 9.60 12.39
N THR A 125 -7.65 10.50 11.72
CA THR A 125 -8.26 11.74 11.20
C THR A 125 -9.24 11.45 10.07
N SER A 126 -8.96 10.48 9.19
CA SER A 126 -9.86 10.07 8.12
C SER A 126 -11.15 9.42 8.64
N LEU A 127 -11.03 8.55 9.65
CA LEU A 127 -12.20 7.95 10.32
C LEU A 127 -13.09 9.03 10.94
N PHE A 128 -12.48 9.98 11.65
CA PHE A 128 -13.22 11.09 12.23
C PHE A 128 -13.96 11.89 11.15
N CYS A 129 -13.29 12.23 10.06
CA CYS A 129 -13.89 13.00 8.98
C CYS A 129 -15.02 12.25 8.24
N ALA A 130 -14.82 10.94 7.95
CA ALA A 130 -15.83 10.14 7.28
C ALA A 130 -17.09 9.92 8.16
N ILE A 131 -16.89 9.62 9.45
CA ILE A 131 -18.00 9.31 10.36
C ILE A 131 -18.75 10.56 10.82
N PHE A 132 -18.04 11.66 11.12
CA PHE A 132 -18.65 12.86 11.71
C PHE A 132 -18.85 13.97 10.68
N ILE A 133 -17.81 14.41 9.98
CA ILE A 133 -17.87 15.57 9.09
C ILE A 133 -18.77 15.28 7.89
N THR A 134 -18.54 14.17 7.18
CA THR A 134 -19.38 13.79 6.04
C THR A 134 -20.84 13.62 6.46
N ARG A 135 -21.10 13.02 7.63
CA ARG A 135 -22.45 12.82 8.15
C ARG A 135 -23.15 14.13 8.42
N ILE A 136 -22.50 15.10 9.09
CA ILE A 136 -23.06 16.42 9.36
C ILE A 136 -23.44 17.12 8.05
N ILE A 137 -22.58 17.04 7.04
CA ILE A 137 -22.84 17.67 5.73
C ILE A 137 -24.06 17.01 5.06
N LEU A 138 -24.10 15.66 5.02
CA LEU A 138 -25.21 14.92 4.41
C LEU A 138 -26.54 15.12 5.15
N ASP A 139 -26.53 15.09 6.49
CA ASP A 139 -27.72 15.32 7.29
C ASP A 139 -28.27 16.74 7.06
N ASN A 140 -27.40 17.76 6.97
CA ASN A 140 -27.81 19.12 6.68
C ASN A 140 -28.30 19.30 5.23
N ALA A 141 -27.64 18.64 4.27
CA ALA A 141 -28.04 18.65 2.86
C ALA A 141 -29.42 17.98 2.69
N SER A 142 -29.68 16.86 3.37
CA SER A 142 -30.94 16.13 3.32
C SER A 142 -32.13 16.89 3.97
N LYS A 143 -31.84 17.83 4.91
CA LYS A 143 -32.87 18.70 5.49
C LYS A 143 -33.31 19.80 4.52
N LYS A 144 -32.40 20.24 3.66
CA LYS A 144 -32.67 21.35 2.72
C LYS A 144 -33.21 20.84 1.37
N ASN A 145 -32.81 19.62 0.97
CA ASN A 145 -33.17 19.06 -0.33
C ASN A 145 -33.26 17.53 -0.24
N ASP A 146 -34.45 16.99 -0.50
CA ASP A 146 -34.66 15.53 -0.53
C ASP A 146 -34.05 14.84 -1.77
N ASN A 147 -33.33 15.59 -2.62
CA ASN A 147 -32.82 15.13 -3.91
C ASN A 147 -31.29 14.95 -3.93
N VAL A 148 -30.66 14.64 -2.80
CA VAL A 148 -29.23 14.32 -2.75
C VAL A 148 -29.02 12.96 -3.44
N ARG A 149 -28.29 12.97 -4.56
CA ARG A 149 -27.96 11.77 -5.31
C ARG A 149 -26.60 11.24 -4.89
N PHE A 150 -26.45 9.92 -4.81
CA PHE A 150 -25.21 9.20 -4.48
C PHE A 150 -24.58 8.51 -5.70
N THR A 151 -25.13 8.70 -6.89
CA THR A 151 -24.61 8.18 -8.15
C THR A 151 -24.75 9.21 -9.24
N THR A 152 -23.87 9.17 -10.22
CA THR A 152 -24.06 9.86 -11.50
C THR A 152 -24.83 8.96 -12.47
N PRO A 153 -25.41 9.48 -13.55
CA PRO A 153 -26.05 8.66 -14.59
C PRO A 153 -25.11 7.59 -15.17
N PHE A 154 -23.82 7.88 -15.20
CA PHE A 154 -22.78 7.00 -15.74
C PHE A 154 -22.48 5.83 -14.79
N THR A 155 -22.45 6.09 -13.49
CA THR A 155 -22.06 5.09 -12.48
C THR A 155 -23.24 4.37 -11.83
N ALA A 156 -24.49 4.80 -12.10
CA ALA A 156 -25.68 4.22 -11.48
C ALA A 156 -25.80 2.70 -11.67
N ASN A 157 -25.45 2.20 -12.85
CA ASN A 157 -25.54 0.77 -13.22
C ASN A 157 -24.17 0.08 -13.34
N TRP A 158 -23.06 0.79 -13.03
CA TRP A 158 -21.72 0.24 -13.15
C TRP A 158 -21.52 -0.93 -12.17
N LEU A 159 -21.12 -2.09 -12.68
CA LEU A 159 -20.92 -3.35 -11.94
C LEU A 159 -22.12 -3.79 -11.06
N ARG A 160 -23.34 -3.38 -11.41
CA ARG A 160 -24.53 -3.67 -10.59
C ARG A 160 -25.04 -5.10 -10.77
N ASP A 161 -25.19 -5.53 -12.01
CA ASP A 161 -25.82 -6.78 -12.37
C ASP A 161 -24.80 -7.82 -12.89
N VAL A 162 -23.62 -7.81 -12.27
CA VAL A 162 -22.56 -8.77 -12.58
C VAL A 162 -22.82 -10.05 -11.79
N HIS A 163 -22.82 -11.17 -12.49
CA HIS A 163 -22.93 -12.51 -11.91
C HIS A 163 -21.73 -13.34 -12.38
N PHE A 164 -20.59 -13.11 -11.77
CA PHE A 164 -19.40 -13.88 -12.07
C PHE A 164 -19.28 -15.07 -11.12
N PRO A 165 -19.12 -16.30 -11.63
CA PRO A 165 -19.05 -17.51 -10.81
C PRO A 165 -17.63 -17.68 -10.25
N PHE A 166 -17.26 -16.92 -9.21
CA PHE A 166 -15.93 -16.92 -8.61
C PHE A 166 -15.52 -18.29 -8.08
N LEU A 167 -16.42 -18.91 -7.30
CA LEU A 167 -16.12 -20.18 -6.66
C LEU A 167 -16.19 -21.37 -7.61
N GLU A 168 -17.02 -21.32 -8.63
CA GLU A 168 -17.03 -22.35 -9.67
C GLU A 168 -15.72 -22.33 -10.46
N ARG A 169 -15.23 -21.11 -10.79
CA ARG A 169 -13.98 -20.90 -11.52
C ARG A 169 -12.72 -20.83 -10.64
N ARG A 170 -12.82 -21.13 -9.34
CA ARG A 170 -11.69 -21.05 -8.39
C ARG A 170 -10.45 -21.83 -8.82
N LYS A 171 -10.64 -22.98 -9.52
CA LYS A 171 -9.51 -23.76 -10.06
C LYS A 171 -8.67 -22.94 -11.05
N VAL A 172 -9.32 -22.12 -11.89
CA VAL A 172 -8.61 -21.21 -12.82
C VAL A 172 -7.86 -20.15 -12.01
N GLY A 173 -8.49 -19.54 -11.01
CA GLY A 173 -7.84 -18.60 -10.10
C GLY A 173 -6.60 -19.20 -9.44
N TYR A 174 -6.70 -20.41 -8.89
CA TYR A 174 -5.57 -21.11 -8.27
C TYR A 174 -4.45 -21.43 -9.27
N THR A 175 -4.81 -21.84 -10.50
CA THR A 175 -3.80 -22.13 -11.54
C THR A 175 -3.04 -20.87 -11.93
N VAL A 176 -3.76 -19.76 -12.18
CA VAL A 176 -3.14 -18.48 -12.54
C VAL A 176 -2.26 -17.96 -11.38
N SER A 177 -2.80 -17.91 -10.16
CA SER A 177 -2.05 -17.50 -8.97
C SER A 177 -0.84 -18.42 -8.71
N GLY A 178 -1.00 -19.74 -8.89
CA GLY A 178 0.08 -20.71 -8.74
C GLY A 178 1.22 -20.49 -9.76
N ILE A 179 0.88 -20.28 -11.03
CA ILE A 179 1.88 -19.99 -12.08
C ILE A 179 2.63 -18.69 -11.74
N ILE A 180 1.91 -17.61 -11.42
CA ILE A 180 2.52 -16.32 -11.06
C ILE A 180 3.46 -16.52 -9.85
N THR A 181 2.98 -17.20 -8.80
CA THR A 181 3.78 -17.45 -7.59
C THR A 181 5.04 -18.24 -7.90
N VAL A 182 4.95 -19.30 -8.72
CA VAL A 182 6.11 -20.12 -9.13
C VAL A 182 7.11 -19.28 -9.92
N VAL A 183 6.66 -18.51 -10.91
CA VAL A 183 7.52 -17.59 -11.69
C VAL A 183 8.23 -16.61 -10.76
N CYS A 184 7.50 -15.99 -9.83
CA CYS A 184 8.05 -15.07 -8.84
C CYS A 184 9.10 -15.76 -7.95
N LEU A 185 8.80 -16.95 -7.41
CA LEU A 185 9.75 -17.70 -6.59
C LEU A 185 11.00 -18.08 -7.38
N VAL A 186 10.84 -18.60 -8.59
CA VAL A 186 11.98 -18.93 -9.46
C VAL A 186 12.85 -17.70 -9.70
N SER A 187 12.26 -16.54 -10.00
CA SER A 187 13.01 -15.29 -10.16
C SER A 187 13.79 -14.93 -8.89
N MET A 188 13.12 -14.98 -7.72
CA MET A 188 13.75 -14.67 -6.43
C MET A 188 14.96 -15.56 -6.13
N PHE A 189 14.91 -16.86 -6.48
CA PHE A 189 16.02 -17.79 -6.24
C PHE A 189 17.12 -17.73 -7.30
N THR A 190 16.79 -17.40 -8.55
CA THR A 190 17.78 -17.40 -9.65
C THR A 190 18.45 -16.04 -9.86
N ARG A 191 17.68 -14.96 -9.79
CA ARG A 191 18.16 -13.59 -10.00
C ARG A 191 18.49 -12.87 -8.69
N GLY A 192 17.88 -13.31 -7.57
CA GLY A 192 18.01 -12.66 -6.28
C GLY A 192 17.29 -11.30 -6.23
N PHE A 193 17.78 -10.43 -5.36
CA PHE A 193 17.24 -9.10 -5.13
C PHE A 193 18.33 -8.05 -5.25
N ASP A 194 17.96 -6.90 -5.81
CA ASP A 194 18.74 -5.69 -5.71
C ASP A 194 18.53 -5.07 -4.31
N LYS A 195 19.52 -5.24 -3.43
CA LYS A 195 19.44 -4.84 -2.02
C LYS A 195 20.09 -3.48 -1.82
N GLY A 196 19.33 -2.54 -1.28
CA GLY A 196 19.86 -1.23 -0.85
C GLY A 196 20.83 -1.35 0.32
N ILE A 197 21.56 -0.25 0.58
CA ILE A 197 22.55 -0.18 1.67
C ILE A 197 21.94 -0.44 3.04
N ASP A 198 20.65 -0.21 3.23
CA ASP A 198 19.94 -0.52 4.47
C ASP A 198 20.04 -2.00 4.86
N PHE A 199 20.26 -2.90 3.87
CA PHE A 199 20.33 -4.36 4.07
C PHE A 199 21.73 -4.95 3.88
N VAL A 200 22.64 -4.25 3.19
CA VAL A 200 23.99 -4.76 2.91
C VAL A 200 25.08 -3.97 3.57
N GLY A 201 24.74 -2.83 4.14
CA GLY A 201 25.70 -1.83 4.59
C GLY A 201 26.40 -1.14 3.41
N GLY A 202 26.91 0.06 3.61
CA GLY A 202 27.61 0.79 2.57
C GLY A 202 27.47 2.29 2.70
N ARG A 203 28.12 3.01 1.77
CA ARG A 203 27.92 4.43 1.54
C ARG A 203 27.32 4.62 0.16
N THR A 204 26.26 5.42 0.07
CA THR A 204 25.62 5.78 -1.19
C THR A 204 25.66 7.27 -1.41
N TYR A 205 26.08 7.66 -2.60
CA TYR A 205 26.12 9.03 -3.06
C TYR A 205 25.25 9.17 -4.30
N THR A 206 24.41 10.20 -4.34
CA THR A 206 23.71 10.59 -5.57
C THR A 206 24.41 11.83 -6.11
N VAL A 207 24.93 11.73 -7.33
CA VAL A 207 25.66 12.79 -8.00
C VAL A 207 24.96 13.17 -9.30
N ALA A 208 24.72 14.47 -9.49
CA ALA A 208 24.16 15.02 -10.73
C ALA A 208 25.26 15.75 -11.50
N PHE A 209 25.35 15.47 -12.78
CA PHE A 209 26.31 16.11 -13.69
C PHE A 209 25.60 17.08 -14.63
N ASP A 210 26.38 18.02 -15.22
CA ASP A 210 25.83 18.95 -16.22
C ASP A 210 25.51 18.27 -17.55
N GLN A 211 26.12 17.12 -17.82
CA GLN A 211 25.96 16.34 -19.06
C GLN A 211 25.64 14.87 -18.75
N PRO A 212 25.02 14.14 -19.69
CA PRO A 212 24.84 12.69 -19.57
C PRO A 212 26.16 11.97 -19.38
N VAL A 213 26.18 10.96 -18.50
CA VAL A 213 27.35 10.14 -18.20
C VAL A 213 27.09 8.66 -18.44
N GLU A 214 28.13 7.94 -18.87
CA GLU A 214 28.07 6.49 -19.04
C GLU A 214 28.43 5.82 -17.72
N VAL A 215 27.49 5.03 -17.18
CA VAL A 215 27.58 4.36 -15.87
C VAL A 215 28.83 3.50 -15.77
N GLU A 216 29.16 2.75 -16.82
CA GLU A 216 30.32 1.86 -16.87
C GLU A 216 31.63 2.63 -16.76
N LYS A 217 31.78 3.76 -17.45
CA LYS A 217 32.97 4.61 -17.38
C LYS A 217 33.13 5.27 -16.02
N VAL A 218 32.01 5.68 -15.40
CA VAL A 218 32.01 6.22 -14.03
C VAL A 218 32.45 5.14 -13.04
N ALA A 219 31.95 3.91 -13.18
CA ALA A 219 32.35 2.79 -12.34
C ALA A 219 33.82 2.43 -12.48
N GLU A 220 34.37 2.42 -13.70
CA GLU A 220 35.81 2.18 -13.98
C GLU A 220 36.71 3.29 -13.37
N SER A 221 36.30 4.54 -13.54
CA SER A 221 37.05 5.68 -12.98
C SER A 221 37.11 5.62 -11.44
N LEU A 222 35.96 5.26 -10.81
CA LEU A 222 35.90 5.09 -9.37
C LEU A 222 36.63 3.84 -8.88
N ALA A 223 36.63 2.76 -9.65
CA ALA A 223 37.36 1.53 -9.33
C ALA A 223 38.89 1.81 -9.22
N ALA A 224 39.42 2.71 -10.05
CA ALA A 224 40.82 3.10 -10.03
C ALA A 224 41.23 3.78 -8.72
N VAL A 225 40.32 4.54 -8.08
CA VAL A 225 40.63 5.28 -6.84
C VAL A 225 40.24 4.50 -5.58
N TYR A 226 39.16 3.69 -5.62
CA TYR A 226 38.72 2.89 -4.48
C TYR A 226 39.45 1.52 -4.37
N GLY A 227 40.14 1.09 -5.43
CA GLY A 227 40.76 -0.24 -5.50
C GLY A 227 39.75 -1.37 -5.69
N SER A 228 38.48 -1.08 -5.76
CA SER A 228 37.36 -2.00 -6.06
C SER A 228 36.26 -1.24 -6.77
N ALA A 229 35.58 -1.88 -7.72
CA ALA A 229 34.48 -1.24 -8.46
C ALA A 229 33.29 -0.99 -7.54
N PRO A 230 32.84 0.25 -7.36
CA PRO A 230 31.57 0.54 -6.70
C PRO A 230 30.42 0.16 -7.63
N GLU A 231 29.26 -0.04 -7.05
CA GLU A 231 28.04 -0.18 -7.83
C GLU A 231 27.58 1.21 -8.29
N VAL A 232 27.45 1.40 -9.60
CA VAL A 232 26.98 2.65 -10.19
C VAL A 232 25.74 2.38 -11.00
N LYS A 233 24.68 3.14 -10.75
CA LYS A 233 23.38 3.03 -11.44
C LYS A 233 22.90 4.39 -11.89
N THR A 234 22.23 4.46 -13.03
CA THR A 234 21.51 5.67 -13.44
C THR A 234 20.40 5.97 -12.42
N PHE A 235 20.25 7.23 -12.05
CA PHE A 235 19.28 7.65 -11.06
C PHE A 235 18.58 8.94 -11.49
N GLY A 236 17.38 8.81 -12.05
CA GLY A 236 16.55 9.95 -12.40
C GLY A 236 16.67 10.41 -13.83
N GLY A 237 17.83 10.66 -14.29
CA GLY A 237 18.15 11.10 -15.66
C GLY A 237 19.50 10.55 -16.09
N ASP A 238 19.84 10.67 -17.38
CA ASP A 238 21.11 10.20 -17.91
C ASP A 238 22.33 10.98 -17.39
N ASN A 239 22.07 12.12 -16.75
CA ASN A 239 23.09 12.96 -16.13
C ASN A 239 23.16 12.79 -14.60
N GLN A 240 22.47 11.81 -14.05
CA GLN A 240 22.48 11.58 -12.60
C GLN A 240 22.74 10.11 -12.30
N VAL A 241 23.69 9.86 -11.38
CA VAL A 241 24.05 8.51 -10.98
C VAL A 241 23.94 8.33 -9.46
N ARG A 242 23.61 7.11 -9.07
CA ARG A 242 23.75 6.63 -7.70
C ARG A 242 24.95 5.72 -7.63
N ILE A 243 25.87 6.04 -6.73
CA ILE A 243 27.13 5.35 -6.51
C ILE A 243 27.07 4.71 -5.13
N THR A 244 27.20 3.39 -5.06
CA THR A 244 27.19 2.65 -3.78
C THR A 244 28.54 1.95 -3.61
N THR A 245 29.22 2.22 -2.49
CA THR A 245 30.51 1.63 -2.16
C THR A 245 30.53 1.06 -0.75
N LYS A 246 31.29 -0.04 -0.56
CA LYS A 246 31.61 -0.61 0.77
C LYS A 246 33.01 -0.24 1.25
N TYR A 247 33.70 0.64 0.52
CA TYR A 247 35.04 1.04 0.87
C TYR A 247 35.08 1.66 2.27
N LYS A 248 35.95 1.13 3.13
CA LYS A 248 36.10 1.57 4.54
C LYS A 248 34.77 1.63 5.33
N ILE A 249 33.83 0.70 5.08
CA ILE A 249 32.53 0.75 5.74
C ILE A 249 32.61 0.38 7.23
N GLU A 250 33.62 -0.39 7.63
CA GLU A 250 33.85 -0.79 9.03
C GLU A 250 34.47 0.35 9.86
N ASP A 251 35.03 1.37 9.20
CA ASP A 251 35.61 2.54 9.85
C ASP A 251 34.50 3.56 10.16
N GLU A 252 34.21 3.77 11.44
CA GLU A 252 33.13 4.66 11.88
C GLU A 252 33.55 6.12 12.02
N GLY A 253 34.86 6.42 11.92
CA GLY A 253 35.42 7.78 12.08
C GLY A 253 35.04 8.74 10.96
N THR A 254 34.93 10.03 11.29
CA THR A 254 34.72 11.11 10.31
C THR A 254 35.85 11.23 9.31
N GLU A 255 37.09 10.89 9.72
CA GLU A 255 38.26 10.87 8.82
C GLU A 255 38.11 9.90 7.66
N ALA A 256 37.49 8.73 7.91
CA ALA A 256 37.19 7.74 6.86
C ALA A 256 36.15 8.28 5.88
N ASP A 257 35.13 9.00 6.37
CA ASP A 257 34.11 9.59 5.52
C ASP A 257 34.70 10.71 4.63
N ASP A 258 35.58 11.56 5.19
CA ASP A 258 36.26 12.62 4.45
C ASP A 258 37.21 12.05 3.37
N GLU A 259 37.89 10.93 3.66
CA GLU A 259 38.73 10.23 2.69
C GLU A 259 37.91 9.61 1.55
N VAL A 260 36.79 8.94 1.88
CA VAL A 260 35.90 8.35 0.88
C VAL A 260 35.31 9.41 -0.04
N GLU A 261 34.93 10.58 0.51
CA GLU A 261 34.43 11.70 -0.28
C GLU A 261 35.52 12.38 -1.11
N ALA A 262 36.77 12.40 -0.63
CA ALA A 262 37.92 12.91 -1.40
C ALA A 262 38.21 12.00 -2.61
N LEU A 263 38.18 10.68 -2.42
CA LEU A 263 38.34 9.71 -3.49
C LEU A 263 37.19 9.74 -4.47
N LEU A 264 35.92 9.93 -3.98
CA LEU A 264 34.77 10.12 -4.83
C LEU A 264 34.96 11.32 -5.77
N TYR A 265 35.37 12.49 -5.21
CA TYR A 265 35.64 13.66 -6.01
C TYR A 265 36.76 13.41 -7.03
N GLU A 266 37.85 12.77 -6.62
CA GLU A 266 38.98 12.49 -7.51
C GLU A 266 38.58 11.57 -8.68
N GLY A 267 37.83 10.52 -8.41
CA GLY A 267 37.35 9.61 -9.44
C GLY A 267 36.31 10.23 -10.39
N LEU A 268 35.59 11.26 -9.94
CA LEU A 268 34.56 11.93 -10.75
C LEU A 268 35.06 13.23 -11.41
N LYS A 269 36.27 13.68 -11.09
CA LYS A 269 36.80 14.97 -11.55
C LYS A 269 36.78 15.16 -13.06
N SER A 270 36.98 14.09 -13.83
CA SER A 270 36.94 14.13 -15.31
C SER A 270 35.53 14.34 -15.90
N TYR A 271 34.49 14.22 -15.10
CA TYR A 271 33.08 14.43 -15.48
C TYR A 271 32.56 15.79 -15.03
N LEU A 272 33.35 16.56 -14.29
CA LEU A 272 33.00 17.87 -13.78
C LEU A 272 33.61 18.97 -14.66
N PRO A 273 33.02 20.19 -14.67
CA PRO A 273 33.62 21.33 -15.33
C PRO A 273 35.03 21.64 -14.83
N ASP A 274 35.91 22.13 -15.71
CA ASP A 274 37.25 22.50 -15.37
C ASP A 274 37.29 23.54 -14.23
N GLY A 275 38.11 23.26 -13.21
CA GLY A 275 38.24 24.14 -12.04
C GLY A 275 37.21 23.95 -10.93
N THR A 276 36.30 22.97 -11.01
CA THR A 276 35.39 22.62 -9.90
C THR A 276 36.22 22.19 -8.69
N SER A 277 36.07 22.88 -7.56
CA SER A 277 36.71 22.46 -6.31
C SER A 277 35.94 21.35 -5.60
N LYS A 278 36.57 20.66 -4.64
CA LYS A 278 35.90 19.63 -3.82
C LYS A 278 34.68 20.20 -3.08
N GLU A 279 34.80 21.44 -2.58
CA GLU A 279 33.73 22.10 -1.84
C GLU A 279 32.52 22.34 -2.75
N VAL A 280 32.71 22.81 -3.97
CA VAL A 280 31.64 23.01 -4.98
C VAL A 280 31.06 21.67 -5.39
N PHE A 281 31.88 20.64 -5.58
CA PHE A 281 31.37 19.28 -5.86
C PHE A 281 30.44 18.79 -4.75
N LEU A 282 30.84 18.92 -3.50
CA LEU A 282 30.07 18.46 -2.36
C LEU A 282 28.77 19.26 -2.14
N SER A 283 28.72 20.55 -2.51
CA SER A 283 27.56 21.43 -2.35
C SER A 283 26.57 21.33 -3.51
N ASP A 284 27.05 21.28 -4.75
CA ASP A 284 26.24 21.51 -5.94
C ASP A 284 25.96 20.20 -6.73
N TYR A 285 26.97 19.32 -6.81
CA TYR A 285 26.88 18.07 -7.59
C TYR A 285 26.47 16.87 -6.74
N ARG A 286 26.94 16.75 -5.50
CA ARG A 286 26.53 15.69 -4.58
C ARG A 286 25.18 16.04 -3.94
N GLN A 287 24.11 15.50 -4.48
CA GLN A 287 22.76 15.78 -4.00
C GLN A 287 22.39 15.01 -2.73
N MET A 288 22.99 13.82 -2.52
CA MET A 288 22.68 12.96 -1.39
C MET A 288 23.92 12.17 -0.96
N SER A 289 24.08 12.03 0.35
CA SER A 289 25.06 11.14 0.97
C SER A 289 24.39 10.37 2.10
N GLN A 290 24.55 9.06 2.11
CA GLN A 290 23.98 8.17 3.13
C GLN A 290 25.01 7.08 3.48
N LYS A 291 25.14 6.78 4.78
CA LYS A 291 26.01 5.72 5.31
C LYS A 291 25.18 4.81 6.20
N VAL A 292 25.34 3.51 6.01
CA VAL A 292 24.74 2.47 6.88
C VAL A 292 25.83 1.50 7.26
N GLY A 293 26.14 1.40 8.56
CA GLY A 293 27.13 0.43 9.06
C GLY A 293 26.60 -1.01 8.95
N PRO A 294 27.52 -2.01 8.89
CA PRO A 294 27.15 -3.42 8.74
C PRO A 294 26.24 -3.95 9.87
N ALA A 295 26.51 -3.55 11.11
CA ALA A 295 25.70 -3.93 12.27
C ALA A 295 24.26 -3.40 12.17
N VAL A 296 24.10 -2.14 11.76
CA VAL A 296 22.78 -1.53 11.55
C VAL A 296 22.04 -2.22 10.41
N ALA A 297 22.73 -2.55 9.32
CA ALA A 297 22.12 -3.28 8.19
C ALA A 297 21.62 -4.68 8.58
N GLU A 298 22.35 -5.38 9.45
CA GLU A 298 21.92 -6.69 9.98
C GLU A 298 20.68 -6.53 10.87
N ASP A 299 20.65 -5.55 11.76
CA ASP A 299 19.50 -5.28 12.63
C ASP A 299 18.26 -4.89 11.84
N VAL A 300 18.42 -4.02 10.82
CA VAL A 300 17.33 -3.63 9.90
C VAL A 300 16.81 -4.85 9.13
N THR A 301 17.71 -5.72 8.63
CA THR A 301 17.30 -6.96 7.94
C THR A 301 16.48 -7.87 8.85
N ARG A 302 16.94 -8.06 10.08
CA ARG A 302 16.25 -8.89 11.07
C ARG A 302 14.88 -8.30 11.44
N ALA A 303 14.83 -6.99 11.69
CA ALA A 303 13.59 -6.26 11.99
C ALA A 303 12.59 -6.33 10.84
N ALA A 304 13.04 -6.20 9.59
CA ALA A 304 12.18 -6.30 8.40
C ALA A 304 11.52 -7.68 8.29
N ILE A 305 12.27 -8.77 8.46
CA ILE A 305 11.74 -10.14 8.39
C ILE A 305 10.71 -10.36 9.51
N TRP A 306 11.07 -10.02 10.75
CA TRP A 306 10.18 -10.21 11.89
C TRP A 306 8.93 -9.34 11.81
N SER A 307 9.01 -8.12 11.29
CA SER A 307 7.84 -7.25 11.13
C SER A 307 6.80 -7.84 10.21
N VAL A 308 7.21 -8.42 9.07
CA VAL A 308 6.28 -9.09 8.13
C VAL A 308 5.66 -10.33 8.76
N ILE A 309 6.47 -11.19 9.39
CA ILE A 309 5.96 -12.41 10.06
C ILE A 309 4.98 -12.04 11.17
N PHE A 310 5.34 -11.06 11.99
CA PHE A 310 4.50 -10.61 13.11
C PHE A 310 3.20 -9.96 12.61
N ALA A 311 3.26 -9.18 11.53
CA ALA A 311 2.07 -8.60 10.90
C ALA A 311 1.09 -9.67 10.44
N LEU A 312 1.57 -10.68 9.73
CA LEU A 312 0.74 -11.81 9.26
C LEU A 312 0.13 -12.58 10.44
N LEU A 313 0.89 -12.80 11.52
CA LEU A 313 0.41 -13.48 12.72
C LEU A 313 -0.67 -12.68 13.43
N VAL A 314 -0.44 -11.39 13.67
CA VAL A 314 -1.40 -10.50 14.35
C VAL A 314 -2.70 -10.41 13.54
N ILE A 315 -2.59 -10.27 12.23
CA ILE A 315 -3.76 -10.25 11.33
C ILE A 315 -4.50 -11.60 11.38
N PHE A 316 -3.79 -12.72 11.36
CA PHE A 316 -4.42 -14.04 11.50
C PHE A 316 -5.25 -14.14 12.77
N VAL A 317 -4.65 -13.77 13.92
CA VAL A 317 -5.33 -13.80 15.22
C VAL A 317 -6.53 -12.85 15.23
N TYR A 318 -6.36 -11.63 14.73
CA TYR A 318 -7.45 -10.65 14.65
C TYR A 318 -8.64 -11.20 13.84
N ILE A 319 -8.40 -11.71 12.62
CA ILE A 319 -9.45 -12.26 11.78
C ILE A 319 -10.10 -13.49 12.40
N MET A 320 -9.30 -14.38 13.01
CA MET A 320 -9.81 -15.55 13.70
C MET A 320 -10.78 -15.18 14.84
N VAL A 321 -10.42 -14.19 15.64
CA VAL A 321 -11.27 -13.69 16.73
C VAL A 321 -12.50 -12.98 16.19
N ARG A 322 -12.31 -12.10 15.21
CA ARG A 322 -13.39 -11.28 14.62
C ARG A 322 -14.48 -12.08 13.94
N PHE A 323 -14.11 -13.14 13.24
CA PHE A 323 -15.05 -14.01 12.50
C PHE A 323 -15.37 -15.32 13.23
N SER A 324 -14.77 -15.55 14.42
CA SER A 324 -14.98 -16.75 15.24
C SER A 324 -14.72 -18.08 14.51
N LYS A 325 -14.01 -18.04 13.40
CA LYS A 325 -13.66 -19.21 12.57
C LYS A 325 -12.26 -19.02 12.01
N TRP A 326 -11.33 -19.93 12.33
CA TRP A 326 -9.95 -19.89 11.87
C TRP A 326 -9.78 -19.97 10.35
N GLN A 327 -10.76 -20.54 9.65
CA GLN A 327 -10.78 -20.69 8.21
C GLN A 327 -10.72 -19.35 7.47
N TYR A 328 -11.36 -18.33 8.00
CA TYR A 328 -11.28 -16.96 7.47
C TYR A 328 -9.88 -16.37 7.67
N GLY A 329 -9.30 -16.57 8.87
CA GLY A 329 -7.93 -16.14 9.15
C GLY A 329 -6.91 -16.80 8.24
N ALA A 330 -7.01 -18.12 8.04
CA ALA A 330 -6.11 -18.87 7.17
C ALA A 330 -6.24 -18.43 5.70
N GLY A 331 -7.46 -18.26 5.19
CA GLY A 331 -7.69 -17.77 3.83
C GLY A 331 -7.12 -16.36 3.63
N ALA A 332 -7.32 -15.46 4.58
CA ALA A 332 -6.79 -14.11 4.56
C ALA A 332 -5.25 -14.11 4.52
N VAL A 333 -4.60 -14.81 5.45
CA VAL A 333 -3.12 -14.83 5.54
C VAL A 333 -2.48 -15.45 4.31
N LEU A 334 -3.07 -16.52 3.75
CA LEU A 334 -2.56 -17.11 2.51
C LEU A 334 -2.71 -16.14 1.32
N GLY A 335 -3.80 -15.37 1.26
CA GLY A 335 -3.95 -14.29 0.29
C GLY A 335 -2.89 -13.20 0.45
N LEU A 336 -2.61 -12.77 1.69
CA LEU A 336 -1.57 -11.77 1.98
C LEU A 336 -0.15 -12.30 1.68
N ALA A 337 0.13 -13.55 2.02
CA ALA A 337 1.41 -14.19 1.67
C ALA A 337 1.59 -14.27 0.15
N HIS A 338 0.55 -14.64 -0.60
CA HIS A 338 0.56 -14.59 -2.06
C HIS A 338 0.89 -13.18 -2.56
N ASN A 339 0.22 -12.13 -2.05
CA ASN A 339 0.47 -10.75 -2.45
C ASN A 339 1.93 -10.35 -2.20
N THR A 340 2.44 -10.65 -1.02
CA THR A 340 3.83 -10.35 -0.63
C THR A 340 4.82 -11.05 -1.56
N ILE A 341 4.61 -12.33 -1.86
CA ILE A 341 5.47 -13.11 -2.77
C ILE A 341 5.43 -12.52 -4.18
N VAL A 342 4.26 -12.11 -4.67
CA VAL A 342 4.12 -11.53 -6.02
C VAL A 342 4.81 -10.18 -6.09
N VAL A 343 4.67 -9.31 -5.11
CA VAL A 343 5.34 -7.99 -5.10
C VAL A 343 6.85 -8.17 -5.04
N LEU A 344 7.37 -9.01 -4.13
CA LEU A 344 8.79 -9.34 -4.04
C LEU A 344 9.32 -9.96 -5.34
N GLY A 345 8.57 -10.93 -5.90
CA GLY A 345 8.96 -11.60 -7.12
C GLY A 345 9.01 -10.68 -8.34
N LEU A 346 8.09 -9.74 -8.45
CA LEU A 346 8.10 -8.73 -9.52
C LEU A 346 9.29 -7.77 -9.37
N PHE A 347 9.66 -7.38 -8.15
CA PHE A 347 10.87 -6.61 -7.92
C PHE A 347 12.11 -7.37 -8.37
N SER A 348 12.23 -8.66 -8.02
CA SER A 348 13.30 -9.52 -8.51
C SER A 348 13.28 -9.70 -10.05
N LEU A 349 12.10 -9.90 -10.64
CA LEU A 349 11.94 -10.18 -12.06
C LEU A 349 12.24 -8.96 -12.95
N LEU A 350 11.79 -7.78 -12.51
CA LEU A 350 11.84 -6.54 -13.28
C LEU A 350 13.08 -5.69 -12.96
N ALA A 351 13.90 -6.07 -11.98
CA ALA A 351 15.14 -5.38 -11.67
C ALA A 351 16.04 -5.28 -12.91
N GLY A 352 16.49 -4.06 -13.23
CA GLY A 352 17.31 -3.75 -14.39
C GLY A 352 16.56 -3.61 -15.72
N PHE A 353 15.25 -3.85 -15.78
CA PHE A 353 14.46 -3.64 -17.01
C PHE A 353 13.69 -2.31 -17.02
N LEU A 354 13.46 -1.72 -15.86
CA LEU A 354 12.70 -0.49 -15.73
C LEU A 354 13.62 0.73 -15.63
N PRO A 355 13.17 1.91 -16.10
CA PRO A 355 13.97 3.14 -16.07
C PRO A 355 14.02 3.79 -14.67
N PHE A 356 13.84 3.02 -13.61
CA PHE A 356 13.97 3.44 -12.22
C PHE A 356 14.40 2.26 -11.34
N SER A 357 15.00 2.55 -10.21
CA SER A 357 15.54 1.54 -9.29
C SER A 357 14.42 0.75 -8.62
N LEU A 358 14.56 -0.57 -8.59
CA LEU A 358 13.75 -1.53 -7.83
C LEU A 358 14.57 -2.10 -6.66
N GLU A 359 15.36 -1.26 -6.02
CA GLU A 359 16.07 -1.65 -4.81
C GLU A 359 15.10 -2.00 -3.68
N ILE A 360 15.43 -3.08 -2.98
CA ILE A 360 14.80 -3.39 -1.70
C ILE A 360 15.53 -2.60 -0.62
N ASP A 361 14.90 -1.54 -0.16
CA ASP A 361 15.33 -0.67 0.92
C ASP A 361 14.31 -0.69 2.07
N GLN A 362 14.54 0.12 3.09
CA GLN A 362 13.60 0.25 4.19
C GLN A 362 12.22 0.75 3.71
N ALA A 363 12.18 1.67 2.75
CA ALA A 363 10.91 2.17 2.22
C ALA A 363 10.11 1.07 1.52
N PHE A 364 10.77 0.15 0.82
CA PHE A 364 10.11 -1.02 0.25
C PHE A 364 9.44 -1.91 1.31
N ILE A 365 10.08 -2.14 2.47
CA ILE A 365 9.45 -2.89 3.57
C ILE A 365 8.20 -2.18 4.10
N ALA A 366 8.25 -0.85 4.20
CA ALA A 366 7.08 -0.05 4.55
C ALA A 366 5.96 -0.21 3.51
N ALA A 367 6.30 -0.26 2.21
CA ALA A 367 5.33 -0.55 1.15
C ALA A 367 4.70 -1.94 1.30
N ILE A 368 5.49 -2.99 1.53
CA ILE A 368 4.98 -4.36 1.73
C ILE A 368 4.00 -4.43 2.91
N LEU A 369 4.37 -3.89 4.07
CA LEU A 369 3.49 -3.90 5.24
C LEU A 369 2.22 -3.06 5.01
N THR A 370 2.34 -1.97 4.27
CA THR A 370 1.18 -1.15 3.89
C THR A 370 0.25 -1.91 2.95
N VAL A 371 0.80 -2.61 1.95
CA VAL A 371 0.02 -3.47 1.05
C VAL A 371 -0.70 -4.57 1.83
N VAL A 372 -0.03 -5.19 2.80
CA VAL A 372 -0.63 -6.19 3.71
C VAL A 372 -1.82 -5.57 4.45
N GLY A 373 -1.63 -4.38 5.07
CA GLY A 373 -2.69 -3.67 5.79
C GLY A 373 -3.85 -3.20 4.92
N TYR A 374 -3.56 -2.76 3.69
CA TYR A 374 -4.57 -2.33 2.73
C TYR A 374 -5.35 -3.50 2.13
N SER A 375 -4.65 -4.55 1.68
CA SER A 375 -5.27 -5.70 1.04
C SER A 375 -6.21 -6.48 1.98
N ILE A 376 -5.88 -6.52 3.28
CA ILE A 376 -6.75 -7.17 4.24
C ILE A 376 -8.08 -6.44 4.43
N ASN A 377 -8.13 -5.12 4.27
CA ASN A 377 -9.37 -4.34 4.35
C ASN A 377 -10.42 -4.85 3.36
N ASP A 378 -10.05 -5.05 2.10
CA ASP A 378 -10.97 -5.62 1.09
C ASP A 378 -11.43 -7.03 1.47
N THR A 379 -10.49 -7.87 1.92
CA THR A 379 -10.81 -9.25 2.34
C THR A 379 -11.78 -9.29 3.52
N VAL A 380 -11.59 -8.43 4.53
CA VAL A 380 -12.45 -8.33 5.72
C VAL A 380 -13.88 -7.95 5.33
N VAL A 381 -14.04 -7.00 4.42
CA VAL A 381 -15.38 -6.58 3.98
C VAL A 381 -16.07 -7.64 3.16
N VAL A 382 -15.34 -8.36 2.31
CA VAL A 382 -15.89 -9.52 1.61
C VAL A 382 -16.35 -10.58 2.62
N PHE A 383 -15.55 -10.87 3.64
CA PHE A 383 -15.92 -11.85 4.68
C PHE A 383 -17.10 -11.40 5.54
N ASP A 384 -17.19 -10.11 5.85
CA ASP A 384 -18.34 -9.55 6.56
C ASP A 384 -19.62 -9.68 5.72
N ARG A 385 -19.53 -9.42 4.41
CA ARG A 385 -20.64 -9.59 3.48
C ARG A 385 -21.05 -11.07 3.35
N ILE A 386 -20.11 -12.00 3.29
CA ILE A 386 -20.39 -13.43 3.28
C ILE A 386 -21.13 -13.83 4.56
N ARG A 387 -20.70 -13.34 5.72
CA ARG A 387 -21.37 -13.58 7.00
C ARG A 387 -22.80 -13.03 7.01
N GLU A 388 -23.00 -11.81 6.52
CA GLU A 388 -24.31 -11.18 6.38
C GLU A 388 -25.24 -12.02 5.48
N TYR A 389 -24.76 -12.46 4.32
CA TYR A 389 -25.56 -13.27 3.39
C TYR A 389 -25.91 -14.65 3.94
N HIS A 390 -25.05 -15.28 4.73
CA HIS A 390 -25.40 -16.52 5.43
C HIS A 390 -26.53 -16.32 6.45
N HIS A 391 -26.59 -15.17 7.12
CA HIS A 391 -27.70 -14.85 8.01
C HIS A 391 -29.00 -14.55 7.25
N LEU A 392 -28.89 -13.87 6.12
CA LEU A 392 -30.07 -13.54 5.29
C LEU A 392 -30.61 -14.76 4.55
N TYR A 393 -29.77 -15.68 4.12
CA TYR A 393 -30.13 -16.83 3.29
C TYR A 393 -29.68 -18.17 3.89
N PRO A 394 -30.11 -18.54 5.09
CA PRO A 394 -29.61 -19.71 5.82
C PRO A 394 -29.91 -21.06 5.17
N LYS A 395 -30.82 -21.08 4.20
CA LYS A 395 -31.26 -22.31 3.48
C LYS A 395 -30.61 -22.50 2.11
N ARG A 396 -29.89 -21.47 1.61
CA ARG A 396 -29.19 -21.56 0.32
C ARG A 396 -27.88 -22.31 0.46
N ASP A 397 -27.40 -22.86 -0.64
CA ASP A 397 -26.09 -23.52 -0.70
C ASP A 397 -24.97 -22.53 -0.39
N ASP A 398 -23.95 -23.00 0.34
CA ASP A 398 -22.79 -22.17 0.76
C ASP A 398 -22.04 -21.56 -0.43
N LEU A 399 -21.96 -22.28 -1.57
CA LEU A 399 -21.34 -21.78 -2.80
C LEU A 399 -22.13 -20.62 -3.38
N GLU A 400 -23.45 -20.77 -3.52
CA GLU A 400 -24.32 -19.72 -4.06
C GLU A 400 -24.32 -18.47 -3.18
N VAL A 401 -24.36 -18.64 -1.86
CA VAL A 401 -24.34 -17.55 -0.89
C VAL A 401 -23.01 -16.80 -0.98
N THR A 402 -21.90 -17.52 -1.06
CA THR A 402 -20.56 -16.91 -1.11
C THR A 402 -20.34 -16.19 -2.45
N ASP A 403 -20.76 -16.78 -3.59
CA ASP A 403 -20.68 -16.12 -4.90
C ASP A 403 -21.57 -14.85 -4.97
N ALA A 404 -22.78 -14.92 -4.44
CA ALA A 404 -23.66 -13.76 -4.37
C ALA A 404 -23.07 -12.62 -3.51
N ALA A 405 -22.48 -12.96 -2.37
CA ALA A 405 -21.79 -12.00 -1.52
C ALA A 405 -20.60 -11.35 -2.24
N LEU A 406 -19.75 -12.13 -2.92
CA LEU A 406 -18.63 -11.64 -3.71
C LEU A 406 -19.11 -10.66 -4.80
N ASN A 407 -20.10 -11.05 -5.59
CA ASN A 407 -20.65 -10.19 -6.65
C ASN A 407 -21.22 -8.88 -6.10
N SER A 408 -21.85 -8.91 -4.92
CA SER A 408 -22.41 -7.71 -4.27
C SER A 408 -21.33 -6.72 -3.78
N THR A 409 -20.09 -7.19 -3.56
CA THR A 409 -18.97 -6.35 -3.11
C THR A 409 -18.14 -5.77 -4.25
N LEU A 410 -18.27 -6.28 -5.48
CA LEU A 410 -17.44 -5.91 -6.62
C LEU A 410 -17.36 -4.40 -6.87
N ARG A 411 -18.52 -3.75 -6.93
CA ARG A 411 -18.60 -2.31 -7.19
C ARG A 411 -17.79 -1.52 -6.18
N ARG A 412 -17.92 -1.86 -4.90
CA ARG A 412 -17.18 -1.22 -3.82
C ARG A 412 -15.68 -1.50 -3.94
N THR A 413 -15.30 -2.78 -4.04
CA THR A 413 -13.90 -3.19 -4.13
C THR A 413 -13.17 -2.51 -5.29
N PHE A 414 -13.79 -2.46 -6.46
CA PHE A 414 -13.21 -1.73 -7.60
C PHE A 414 -13.18 -0.21 -7.38
N SER A 415 -14.20 0.39 -6.77
CA SER A 415 -14.22 1.83 -6.50
C SER A 415 -13.13 2.24 -5.53
N THR A 416 -12.91 1.50 -4.44
CA THR A 416 -11.88 1.79 -3.44
C THR A 416 -10.48 1.58 -4.01
N SER A 417 -10.24 0.47 -4.68
CA SER A 417 -8.95 0.21 -5.33
C SER A 417 -8.63 1.25 -6.40
N LEU A 418 -9.61 1.61 -7.23
CA LEU A 418 -9.42 2.59 -8.31
C LEU A 418 -9.13 3.99 -7.76
N SER A 419 -9.82 4.42 -6.69
CA SER A 419 -9.55 5.72 -6.05
C SER A 419 -8.11 5.82 -5.57
N THR A 420 -7.60 4.78 -4.91
CA THR A 420 -6.23 4.74 -4.40
C THR A 420 -5.20 4.58 -5.54
N LEU A 421 -5.50 3.76 -6.54
CA LEU A 421 -4.63 3.60 -7.73
C LEU A 421 -4.45 4.92 -8.49
N VAL A 422 -5.51 5.72 -8.66
CA VAL A 422 -5.42 7.03 -9.33
C VAL A 422 -4.47 7.97 -8.58
N VAL A 423 -4.52 7.96 -7.25
CA VAL A 423 -3.62 8.77 -6.41
C VAL A 423 -2.17 8.30 -6.57
N LEU A 424 -1.93 7.00 -6.41
CA LEU A 424 -0.59 6.42 -6.53
C LEU A 424 -0.03 6.59 -7.93
N LEU A 425 -0.85 6.47 -8.97
CA LEU A 425 -0.44 6.70 -10.35
C LEU A 425 -0.03 8.16 -10.58
N ALA A 426 -0.74 9.11 -9.98
CA ALA A 426 -0.35 10.52 -10.04
C ALA A 426 1.03 10.75 -9.38
N ILE A 427 1.28 10.14 -8.20
CA ILE A 427 2.61 10.23 -7.57
C ILE A 427 3.67 9.51 -8.42
N PHE A 428 3.35 8.38 -9.01
CA PHE A 428 4.28 7.64 -9.86
C PHE A 428 4.72 8.43 -11.10
N ILE A 429 3.79 9.17 -11.69
CA ILE A 429 4.04 9.98 -12.91
C ILE A 429 4.76 11.29 -12.55
N PHE A 430 4.26 12.02 -11.54
CA PHE A 430 4.73 13.37 -11.22
C PHE A 430 5.74 13.41 -10.06
N GLY A 431 5.89 12.32 -9.32
CA GLY A 431 6.83 12.23 -8.21
C GLY A 431 8.28 12.05 -8.67
N GLY A 432 9.20 12.41 -7.80
CA GLY A 432 10.64 12.23 -8.04
C GLY A 432 11.03 10.76 -8.13
N THR A 433 12.15 10.48 -8.78
CA THR A 433 12.67 9.12 -9.00
C THR A 433 12.93 8.35 -7.70
N SER A 434 13.30 9.06 -6.63
CA SER A 434 13.57 8.45 -5.31
C SER A 434 12.39 7.70 -4.70
N ILE A 435 11.14 8.05 -5.06
CA ILE A 435 9.94 7.38 -4.52
C ILE A 435 9.28 6.42 -5.52
N LYS A 436 9.78 6.34 -6.77
CA LYS A 436 9.14 5.52 -7.81
C LYS A 436 9.10 4.04 -7.44
N GLY A 437 10.19 3.47 -6.92
CA GLY A 437 10.23 2.08 -6.47
C GLY A 437 9.20 1.79 -5.38
N PHE A 438 9.14 2.65 -4.36
CA PHE A 438 8.15 2.56 -3.28
C PHE A 438 6.71 2.62 -3.79
N VAL A 439 6.39 3.62 -4.64
CA VAL A 439 5.04 3.79 -5.20
C VAL A 439 4.69 2.65 -6.14
N PHE A 440 5.64 2.13 -6.90
CA PHE A 440 5.46 0.95 -7.76
C PHE A 440 5.10 -0.29 -6.95
N ALA A 441 5.76 -0.53 -5.80
CA ALA A 441 5.40 -1.61 -4.89
C ALA A 441 3.95 -1.49 -4.40
N LEU A 442 3.52 -0.27 -4.04
CA LEU A 442 2.14 0.00 -3.63
C LEU A 442 1.13 -0.21 -4.77
N LEU A 443 1.43 0.28 -5.98
CA LEU A 443 0.57 0.10 -7.17
C LEU A 443 0.33 -1.37 -7.46
N ILE A 444 1.41 -2.16 -7.57
CA ILE A 444 1.31 -3.60 -7.81
C ILE A 444 0.61 -4.28 -6.64
N GLY A 445 0.97 -3.90 -5.41
CA GLY A 445 0.40 -4.48 -4.21
C GLY A 445 -1.11 -4.31 -4.11
N ILE A 446 -1.65 -3.15 -4.48
CA ILE A 446 -3.10 -2.90 -4.51
C ILE A 446 -3.78 -3.70 -5.62
N ILE A 447 -3.21 -3.74 -6.83
CA ILE A 447 -3.75 -4.52 -7.95
C ILE A 447 -3.82 -6.00 -7.59
N VAL A 448 -2.71 -6.56 -7.10
CA VAL A 448 -2.60 -7.96 -6.70
C VAL A 448 -3.47 -8.24 -5.48
N GLY A 449 -3.56 -7.31 -4.52
CA GLY A 449 -4.39 -7.39 -3.33
C GLY A 449 -5.87 -7.49 -3.66
N THR A 450 -6.35 -6.64 -4.56
CA THR A 450 -7.73 -6.68 -5.05
C THR A 450 -8.04 -8.00 -5.75
N TYR A 451 -7.13 -8.45 -6.63
CA TYR A 451 -7.26 -9.76 -7.26
C TYR A 451 -7.30 -10.89 -6.23
N SER A 452 -6.38 -10.91 -5.28
CA SER A 452 -6.25 -12.03 -4.35
C SER A 452 -7.39 -12.10 -3.35
N SER A 453 -8.03 -11.00 -2.96
CA SER A 453 -9.21 -11.00 -2.10
C SER A 453 -10.35 -11.81 -2.72
N LEU A 454 -10.53 -11.67 -4.05
CA LEU A 454 -11.60 -12.31 -4.81
C LEU A 454 -11.26 -13.74 -5.24
N PHE A 455 -10.03 -13.97 -5.72
CA PHE A 455 -9.64 -15.23 -6.38
C PHE A 455 -8.75 -16.16 -5.55
N VAL A 456 -8.19 -15.68 -4.43
CA VAL A 456 -7.30 -16.47 -3.56
C VAL A 456 -7.86 -16.59 -2.15
N ALA A 457 -7.97 -15.49 -1.42
CA ALA A 457 -8.34 -15.49 0.00
C ALA A 457 -9.74 -16.04 0.24
N THR A 458 -10.73 -15.56 -0.50
CA THR A 458 -12.14 -15.98 -0.33
C THR A 458 -12.36 -17.43 -0.78
N PRO A 459 -11.88 -17.88 -1.95
CA PRO A 459 -12.00 -19.28 -2.32
C PRO A 459 -11.28 -20.25 -1.38
N LEU A 460 -10.10 -19.87 -0.84
CA LEU A 460 -9.40 -20.68 0.16
C LEU A 460 -10.18 -20.76 1.48
N ALA A 461 -10.72 -19.64 1.96
CA ALA A 461 -11.57 -19.63 3.14
C ALA A 461 -12.81 -20.53 2.97
N TYR A 462 -13.42 -20.51 1.77
CA TYR A 462 -14.53 -21.41 1.41
C TYR A 462 -14.08 -22.89 1.45
N GLU A 463 -12.96 -23.25 0.81
CA GLU A 463 -12.46 -24.65 0.81
C GLU A 463 -12.16 -25.13 2.24
N PHE A 464 -11.54 -24.30 3.07
CA PHE A 464 -11.28 -24.64 4.46
C PHE A 464 -12.57 -24.82 5.26
N ARG A 465 -13.59 -24.00 5.03
CA ARG A 465 -14.91 -24.18 5.66
C ARG A 465 -15.56 -25.48 5.21
N LYS A 466 -15.52 -25.77 3.91
CA LYS A 466 -16.10 -26.99 3.35
C LYS A 466 -15.42 -28.25 3.88
N ARG A 467 -14.08 -28.21 4.02
CA ARG A 467 -13.29 -29.38 4.43
C ARG A 467 -13.23 -29.59 5.94
N PHE A 468 -13.15 -28.51 6.71
CA PHE A 468 -12.92 -28.54 8.16
C PHE A 468 -14.06 -27.92 8.97
N GLY A 469 -15.10 -27.37 8.32
CA GLY A 469 -16.27 -26.87 9.00
C GLY A 469 -17.07 -28.04 9.60
N LYS A 470 -17.42 -27.95 10.89
CA LYS A 470 -18.42 -28.88 11.46
C LYS A 470 -19.71 -28.67 10.66
N LYS A 471 -20.31 -29.74 10.13
CA LYS A 471 -21.69 -29.71 9.64
C LYS A 471 -22.55 -29.25 10.82
N GLU A 472 -23.01 -28.00 10.80
CA GLU A 472 -24.07 -27.57 11.70
C GLU A 472 -25.30 -28.40 11.37
N THR A 473 -25.54 -29.44 12.15
CA THR A 473 -26.74 -30.24 12.11
C THR A 473 -27.86 -29.27 12.46
N THR A 474 -28.67 -28.90 11.50
CA THR A 474 -29.88 -28.12 11.68
C THR A 474 -30.81 -28.90 12.60
N VAL A 475 -30.70 -28.65 13.92
CA VAL A 475 -31.71 -29.10 14.87
C VAL A 475 -32.95 -28.23 14.62
N VAL A 476 -33.78 -28.66 13.74
CA VAL A 476 -35.16 -28.18 13.65
C VAL A 476 -35.81 -28.55 14.97
N LYS A 477 -35.79 -27.65 15.95
CA LYS A 477 -36.73 -27.74 17.06
C LYS A 477 -38.12 -27.55 16.47
N LYS A 478 -38.90 -28.66 16.48
CA LYS A 478 -40.35 -28.67 16.24
C LYS A 478 -41.07 -27.79 17.26
#